data_79cd3c8cf2fdeed8829a4ac1f9da699b
#
_entry.id   79cd3c8cf2fdeed8829a4ac1f9da699b
#
_cell.length_a   1.000
_cell.length_b   1.000
_cell.length_c   1.000
_cell.angle_alpha   90.00
_cell.angle_beta   90.00
_cell.angle_gamma   90.00
#
_symmetry.space_group_name_H-M   'P 1'
#
loop_
_entity.id
_entity.type
_entity.pdbx_description
1 polymer ?
#
loop_
_entity_poly.entity_id
_entity_poly.type
_entity_poly.pdbx_seq_one_letter_code
_entity_poly.pdbx_strand_id
1 'polypeptide(L)'
;LPDRPYTAGEWGYVNGKGRSTTSEIYNTVDGPVYQTWMEDITEYKIDAPAGTYEVELLMADVSRPARQQANLLGKGDERISTASKRFDITICGEVVEQNFSPADNNRYLNACRRRYIVNNNDGCIDIRFTPLQGKPVLSGLKVRRL
;
A
#
# COMPACT_ATOMS: atom_id res chain seq x y z
N LEU A 1 -16.00 0.89 4.13
CA LEU A 1 -16.50 1.93 3.22
C LEU A 1 -15.66 1.96 1.95
N PRO A 2 -16.28 2.14 0.79
CA PRO A 2 -15.51 2.29 -0.44
C PRO A 2 -14.63 3.53 -0.38
N ASP A 3 -13.49 3.45 -1.00
CA ASP A 3 -12.56 4.55 -1.08
C ASP A 3 -13.13 5.68 -1.92
N ARG A 4 -12.69 6.90 -1.64
CA ARG A 4 -13.18 8.08 -2.33
C ARG A 4 -12.05 9.09 -2.57
N PRO A 5 -12.20 9.95 -3.60
CA PRO A 5 -11.27 11.05 -3.79
C PRO A 5 -11.27 12.00 -2.59
N TYR A 6 -10.11 12.58 -2.31
CA TYR A 6 -9.97 13.54 -1.22
C TYR A 6 -10.82 14.79 -1.46
N THR A 7 -11.48 15.21 -0.40
CA THR A 7 -12.21 16.48 -0.35
C THR A 7 -11.74 17.23 0.90
N ALA A 8 -11.52 18.53 0.78
CA ALA A 8 -11.06 19.34 1.89
C ALA A 8 -12.03 19.26 3.09
N GLY A 9 -11.47 19.09 4.28
CA GLY A 9 -12.23 18.90 5.52
C GLY A 9 -12.58 17.43 5.79
N GLU A 10 -12.26 16.52 4.90
CA GLU A 10 -12.59 15.11 5.00
C GLU A 10 -11.36 14.23 4.79
N TRP A 11 -11.50 13.18 3.99
CA TRP A 11 -10.42 12.24 3.70
C TRP A 11 -10.60 11.64 2.31
N GLY A 12 -9.54 11.08 1.78
CA GLY A 12 -9.59 10.38 0.51
C GLY A 12 -8.23 10.27 -0.19
N TYR A 13 -8.24 9.57 -1.30
CA TYR A 13 -7.04 9.38 -2.12
C TYR A 13 -6.85 10.52 -3.11
N VAL A 14 -5.61 10.72 -3.51
CA VAL A 14 -5.23 11.60 -4.62
C VAL A 14 -4.58 10.73 -5.68
N ASN A 15 -5.11 10.78 -6.89
CA ASN A 15 -4.77 9.91 -8.01
C ASN A 15 -4.90 8.43 -7.65
N GLY A 16 -5.01 7.63 -8.67
CA GLY A 16 -5.09 6.18 -8.52
C GLY A 16 -6.37 5.64 -9.14
N LYS A 17 -6.39 4.32 -9.26
CA LYS A 17 -7.50 3.60 -9.85
C LYS A 17 -7.87 2.39 -8.99
N GLY A 18 -9.15 2.22 -8.71
CA GLY A 18 -9.65 1.07 -7.99
C GLY A 18 -9.49 -0.22 -8.78
N ARG A 19 -9.04 -1.26 -8.11
CA ARG A 19 -8.85 -2.61 -8.65
C ARG A 19 -9.43 -3.63 -7.70
N SER A 20 -9.71 -4.82 -8.21
CA SER A 20 -10.18 -5.93 -7.39
C SER A 20 -9.73 -7.27 -7.95
N THR A 21 -9.74 -8.28 -7.09
CA THR A 21 -9.45 -9.67 -7.46
C THR A 21 -10.38 -10.60 -6.69
N THR A 22 -10.62 -11.78 -7.23
CA THR A 22 -11.31 -12.86 -6.52
C THR A 22 -10.34 -13.88 -5.94
N SER A 23 -9.03 -13.69 -6.15
CA SER A 23 -8.01 -14.58 -5.60
C SER A 23 -8.00 -14.51 -4.08
N GLU A 24 -7.76 -15.65 -3.45
CA GLU A 24 -7.60 -15.71 -2.01
C GLU A 24 -6.35 -14.94 -1.57
N ILE A 25 -6.47 -14.18 -0.50
CA ILE A 25 -5.35 -13.46 0.10
C ILE A 25 -4.97 -14.19 1.38
N TYR A 26 -3.71 -14.58 1.47
CA TYR A 26 -3.18 -15.35 2.58
C TYR A 26 -2.68 -14.44 3.71
N ASN A 27 -2.44 -15.04 4.86
CA ASN A 27 -1.91 -14.36 6.05
C ASN A 27 -2.84 -13.29 6.63
N THR A 28 -4.15 -13.50 6.48
CA THR A 28 -5.16 -12.62 7.06
C THR A 28 -6.49 -13.35 7.24
N VAL A 29 -7.28 -12.92 8.21
CA VAL A 29 -8.69 -13.32 8.35
C VAL A 29 -9.62 -12.34 7.64
N ASP A 30 -9.08 -11.22 7.17
CA ASP A 30 -9.83 -10.16 6.52
C ASP A 30 -9.55 -10.11 5.01
N GLY A 31 -9.55 -11.28 4.36
CA GLY A 31 -9.27 -11.40 2.93
C GLY A 31 -9.97 -10.37 2.05
N PRO A 32 -11.29 -10.14 2.22
CA PRO A 32 -12.01 -9.17 1.39
C PRO A 32 -11.43 -7.75 1.41
N VAL A 33 -10.85 -7.30 2.51
CA VAL A 33 -10.22 -5.97 2.59
C VAL A 33 -9.07 -5.88 1.59
N TYR A 34 -8.28 -6.94 1.46
CA TYR A 34 -7.11 -6.97 0.58
C TYR A 34 -7.45 -7.29 -0.87
N GLN A 35 -8.67 -7.75 -1.14
CA GLN A 35 -9.12 -8.08 -2.49
C GLN A 35 -9.51 -6.85 -3.31
N THR A 36 -9.53 -5.68 -2.68
CA THR A 36 -9.71 -4.39 -3.36
C THR A 36 -8.55 -3.47 -2.98
N TRP A 37 -8.10 -2.67 -3.93
CA TRP A 37 -7.01 -1.73 -3.70
C TRP A 37 -7.06 -0.55 -4.66
N MET A 38 -6.39 0.53 -4.27
CA MET A 38 -6.08 1.64 -5.16
C MET A 38 -4.72 1.38 -5.78
N GLU A 39 -4.66 1.36 -7.11
CA GLU A 39 -3.43 1.19 -7.88
C GLU A 39 -2.97 2.54 -8.39
N ASP A 40 -1.65 2.74 -8.39
CA ASP A 40 -1.02 3.99 -8.82
C ASP A 40 -1.43 5.19 -7.95
N ILE A 41 -1.68 4.92 -6.69
CA ILE A 41 -2.00 5.97 -5.72
C ILE A 41 -0.75 6.83 -5.47
N THR A 42 -0.91 8.15 -5.46
CA THR A 42 0.19 9.06 -5.14
C THR A 42 0.10 9.58 -3.72
N GLU A 43 -1.10 9.75 -3.21
CA GLU A 43 -1.29 10.35 -1.91
C GLU A 43 -2.62 9.95 -1.30
N TYR A 44 -2.66 9.86 0.02
CA TYR A 44 -3.90 9.72 0.78
C TYR A 44 -3.91 10.80 1.86
N LYS A 45 -4.97 11.55 1.96
CA LYS A 45 -5.09 12.67 2.89
C LYS A 45 -6.25 12.47 3.85
N ILE A 46 -6.00 12.81 5.11
CA ILE A 46 -7.02 12.76 6.16
C ILE A 46 -6.92 14.04 6.95
N ASP A 47 -7.91 14.92 6.82
CA ASP A 47 -7.97 16.13 7.63
C ASP A 47 -8.36 15.73 9.06
N ALA A 48 -7.53 16.08 10.02
CA ALA A 48 -7.68 15.68 11.42
C ALA A 48 -7.00 16.71 12.32
N PRO A 49 -7.47 16.86 13.57
CA PRO A 49 -6.82 17.78 14.51
C PRO A 49 -5.35 17.45 14.72
N ALA A 50 -4.54 18.46 15.00
CA ALA A 50 -3.14 18.25 15.34
C ALA A 50 -3.03 17.29 16.53
N GLY A 51 -2.03 16.41 16.48
CA GLY A 51 -1.83 15.41 17.54
C GLY A 51 -0.98 14.25 17.06
N THR A 52 -0.86 13.25 17.91
CA THR A 52 -0.12 12.02 17.61
C THR A 52 -1.11 10.93 17.21
N TYR A 53 -0.79 10.24 16.12
CA TYR A 53 -1.66 9.21 15.55
C TYR A 53 -0.89 7.93 15.26
N GLU A 54 -1.61 6.82 15.35
CA GLU A 54 -1.16 5.55 14.80
C GLU A 54 -1.81 5.36 13.44
N VAL A 55 -0.98 5.13 12.42
CA VAL A 55 -1.42 4.89 11.05
C VAL A 55 -1.05 3.47 10.67
N GLU A 56 -2.03 2.68 10.27
CA GLU A 56 -1.81 1.31 9.79
C GLU A 56 -2.18 1.21 8.32
N LEU A 57 -1.24 0.77 7.50
CA LEU A 57 -1.43 0.56 6.08
C LEU A 57 -1.61 -0.93 5.79
N LEU A 58 -2.64 -1.25 5.02
CA LEU A 58 -2.99 -2.61 4.63
C LEU A 58 -2.75 -2.75 3.13
N MET A 59 -1.88 -3.69 2.74
CA MET A 59 -1.45 -3.84 1.36
C MET A 59 -1.28 -5.31 0.99
N ALA A 60 -1.45 -5.62 -0.30
CA ALA A 60 -1.07 -6.91 -0.86
C ALA A 60 -0.70 -6.70 -2.32
N ASP A 61 0.30 -7.42 -2.80
CA ASP A 61 0.62 -7.44 -4.21
C ASP A 61 0.00 -8.69 -4.83
N VAL A 62 -0.97 -8.48 -5.71
CA VAL A 62 -1.68 -9.57 -6.38
C VAL A 62 -1.10 -9.87 -7.77
N SER A 63 -0.14 -9.06 -8.24
CA SER A 63 0.51 -9.31 -9.52
C SER A 63 1.63 -10.32 -9.36
N ARG A 64 1.86 -11.10 -10.42
CA ARG A 64 3.00 -11.99 -10.49
C ARG A 64 4.03 -11.43 -11.43
N PRO A 65 5.31 -11.43 -11.06
CA PRO A 65 6.35 -10.99 -11.98
C PRO A 65 6.46 -11.96 -13.16
N ALA A 66 6.75 -11.42 -14.35
CA ALA A 66 6.90 -12.21 -15.58
C ALA A 66 7.95 -13.30 -15.42
N ARG A 67 8.94 -13.08 -14.57
CA ARG A 67 10.00 -14.04 -14.28
C ARG A 67 9.48 -15.36 -13.71
N GLN A 68 8.43 -15.33 -12.90
CA GLN A 68 7.84 -16.57 -12.37
C GLN A 68 7.23 -17.42 -13.49
N GLN A 69 6.67 -16.78 -14.49
CA GLN A 69 6.15 -17.49 -15.66
C GLN A 69 7.30 -18.13 -16.45
N ALA A 70 8.41 -17.44 -16.59
CA ALA A 70 9.61 -17.99 -17.22
C ALA A 70 10.13 -19.21 -16.47
N ASN A 71 10.13 -19.19 -15.15
CA ASN A 71 10.52 -20.34 -14.33
C ASN A 71 9.61 -21.54 -14.56
N LEU A 72 8.31 -21.33 -14.67
CA LEU A 72 7.37 -22.39 -14.98
C LEU A 72 7.61 -23.02 -16.34
N LEU A 73 8.20 -22.28 -17.26
CA LEU A 73 8.57 -22.76 -18.57
C LEU A 73 9.99 -23.35 -18.62
N GLY A 74 10.65 -23.46 -17.47
CA GLY A 74 12.00 -23.99 -17.38
C GLY A 74 13.09 -23.06 -17.88
N LYS A 75 12.80 -21.78 -18.00
CA LYS A 75 13.73 -20.76 -18.51
C LYS A 75 14.09 -19.74 -17.47
N GLY A 76 13.65 -19.92 -16.25
CA GLY A 76 13.76 -18.91 -15.22
C GLY A 76 15.15 -18.79 -14.65
N ASP A 77 15.42 -17.63 -14.12
CA ASP A 77 16.61 -17.31 -13.37
C ASP A 77 16.21 -17.09 -11.92
N GLU A 78 16.49 -18.05 -11.08
CA GLU A 78 16.07 -18.05 -9.68
C GLU A 78 16.76 -17.00 -8.84
N ARG A 79 17.86 -16.44 -9.31
CA ARG A 79 18.58 -15.40 -8.56
C ARG A 79 17.74 -14.14 -8.39
N ILE A 80 16.83 -13.91 -9.29
CA ILE A 80 16.15 -12.65 -9.33
C ILE A 80 14.80 -12.78 -8.69
N SER A 81 14.74 -12.43 -7.46
CA SER A 81 13.49 -12.30 -6.76
C SER A 81 13.12 -10.83 -6.72
N THR A 82 12.57 -10.33 -7.79
CA THR A 82 12.15 -8.95 -7.78
C THR A 82 10.67 -8.84 -7.54
N ALA A 83 10.32 -8.08 -6.55
CA ALA A 83 8.96 -7.64 -6.38
C ALA A 83 8.54 -6.80 -7.59
N SER A 84 7.28 -6.92 -7.99
CA SER A 84 6.76 -6.13 -9.11
C SER A 84 6.56 -4.65 -8.74
N LYS A 85 6.51 -4.35 -7.45
CA LYS A 85 6.24 -3.02 -6.93
C LYS A 85 7.22 -2.64 -5.84
N ARG A 86 7.79 -1.44 -5.96
CA ARG A 86 8.62 -0.84 -4.92
C ARG A 86 8.32 0.65 -4.85
N PHE A 87 8.18 1.16 -3.65
CA PHE A 87 7.89 2.56 -3.44
C PHE A 87 8.34 3.04 -2.06
N ASP A 88 8.55 4.35 -1.95
CA ASP A 88 8.79 4.99 -0.67
C ASP A 88 7.47 5.45 -0.10
N ILE A 89 7.38 5.46 1.22
CA ILE A 89 6.20 5.96 1.93
C ILE A 89 6.64 7.08 2.87
N THR A 90 5.97 8.23 2.75
CA THR A 90 6.18 9.39 3.60
C THR A 90 4.87 9.74 4.28
N ILE A 91 4.89 9.92 5.60
CA ILE A 91 3.70 10.30 6.37
C ILE A 91 4.02 11.56 7.16
N CYS A 92 3.19 12.59 6.99
CA CYS A 92 3.36 13.89 7.64
C CYS A 92 4.78 14.45 7.43
N GLY A 93 5.32 14.30 6.22
CA GLY A 93 6.65 14.80 5.86
C GLY A 93 7.82 13.93 6.31
N GLU A 94 7.57 12.83 7.01
CA GLU A 94 8.62 11.92 7.47
C GLU A 94 8.63 10.65 6.63
N VAL A 95 9.80 10.26 6.13
CA VAL A 95 9.96 9.01 5.37
C VAL A 95 9.88 7.85 6.34
N VAL A 96 8.85 7.03 6.23
CA VAL A 96 8.64 5.88 7.12
C VAL A 96 9.05 4.56 6.49
N GLU A 97 9.10 4.48 5.16
CA GLU A 97 9.60 3.31 4.44
C GLU A 97 10.38 3.75 3.20
N GLN A 98 11.50 3.09 2.94
CA GLN A 98 12.28 3.28 1.73
C GLN A 98 12.37 1.97 0.96
N ASN A 99 12.14 2.05 -0.35
CA ASN A 99 12.24 0.89 -1.23
C ASN A 99 11.39 -0.29 -0.75
N PHE A 100 10.19 0.01 -0.28
CA PHE A 100 9.28 -0.96 0.30
C PHE A 100 8.53 -1.71 -0.80
N SER A 101 8.29 -3.00 -0.58
CA SER A 101 7.41 -3.81 -1.41
C SER A 101 6.47 -4.65 -0.55
N PRO A 102 5.15 -4.64 -0.83
CA PRO A 102 4.22 -5.52 -0.13
C PRO A 102 4.44 -7.00 -0.47
N ALA A 103 5.22 -7.33 -1.50
CA ALA A 103 5.52 -8.69 -1.92
C ALA A 103 6.99 -9.07 -1.69
N ASP A 104 7.66 -8.48 -0.70
CA ASP A 104 9.03 -8.86 -0.37
C ASP A 104 9.12 -10.36 -0.08
N ASN A 105 10.23 -10.98 -0.48
CA ASN A 105 10.46 -12.42 -0.37
C ASN A 105 9.43 -13.24 -1.17
N ASN A 106 8.96 -12.72 -2.30
CA ASN A 106 8.00 -13.40 -3.18
C ASN A 106 6.66 -13.71 -2.51
N ARG A 107 6.25 -12.89 -1.57
CA ARG A 107 4.98 -13.09 -0.86
C ARG A 107 3.81 -12.42 -1.59
N TYR A 108 3.57 -12.84 -2.81
CA TYR A 108 2.38 -12.41 -3.55
C TYR A 108 1.12 -13.00 -2.94
N LEU A 109 0.00 -12.28 -3.06
CA LEU A 109 -1.29 -12.66 -2.50
C LEU A 109 -1.27 -12.84 -0.98
N ASN A 110 -0.31 -12.20 -0.31
CA ASN A 110 -0.22 -12.21 1.14
C ASN A 110 -0.49 -10.82 1.70
N ALA A 111 -1.26 -10.78 2.78
CA ALA A 111 -1.52 -9.54 3.49
C ALA A 111 -0.24 -8.98 4.10
N CYS A 112 -0.03 -7.69 3.90
CA CYS A 112 1.08 -6.95 4.49
C CYS A 112 0.50 -5.77 5.26
N ARG A 113 0.83 -5.68 6.55
CA ARG A 113 0.39 -4.59 7.41
C ARG A 113 1.61 -3.87 7.97
N ARG A 114 1.55 -2.55 7.96
CA ARG A 114 2.60 -1.70 8.52
C ARG A 114 1.97 -0.64 9.41
N ARG A 115 2.52 -0.45 10.59
CA ARG A 115 2.08 0.55 11.56
C ARG A 115 3.14 1.58 11.81
N TYR A 116 2.70 2.83 11.92
CA TYR A 116 3.58 3.95 12.19
C TYR A 116 2.93 4.87 13.21
N ILE A 117 3.76 5.47 14.06
CA ILE A 117 3.32 6.53 14.96
C ILE A 117 3.83 7.84 14.39
N VAL A 118 2.92 8.76 14.11
CA VAL A 118 3.24 10.00 13.41
C VAL A 118 2.70 11.21 14.18
N ASN A 119 3.38 12.33 14.01
CA ASN A 119 2.95 13.60 14.56
C ASN A 119 2.31 14.44 13.46
N ASN A 120 1.04 14.74 13.62
CA ASN A 120 0.30 15.61 12.73
C ASN A 120 0.31 17.02 13.30
N ASN A 121 1.07 17.91 12.67
CA ASN A 121 1.21 19.31 13.11
C ASN A 121 0.42 20.28 12.25
N ASP A 122 -0.09 19.84 11.10
CA ASP A 122 -0.65 20.71 10.07
C ASP A 122 -2.16 20.58 9.93
N GLY A 123 -2.81 19.77 10.74
CA GLY A 123 -4.24 19.54 10.59
C GLY A 123 -4.60 18.57 9.47
N CYS A 124 -3.62 17.92 8.86
CA CYS A 124 -3.83 16.93 7.81
C CYS A 124 -2.78 15.82 7.93
N ILE A 125 -3.26 14.58 7.99
CA ILE A 125 -2.37 13.41 7.89
C ILE A 125 -2.21 13.13 6.41
N ASP A 126 -1.02 13.37 5.89
CA ASP A 126 -0.69 13.24 4.47
C ASP A 126 0.22 12.02 4.29
N ILE A 127 -0.27 11.02 3.55
CA ILE A 127 0.47 9.80 3.26
C ILE A 127 0.83 9.84 1.79
N ARG A 128 2.12 9.86 1.48
CA ARG A 128 2.62 9.93 0.11
C ARG A 128 3.30 8.65 -0.29
N PHE A 129 3.05 8.24 -1.52
CA PHE A 129 3.63 7.04 -2.13
C PHE A 129 4.47 7.48 -3.33
N THR A 130 5.77 7.26 -3.25
CA THR A 130 6.70 7.63 -4.33
C THR A 130 7.14 6.38 -5.07
N PRO A 131 6.70 6.16 -6.31
CA PRO A 131 7.01 4.92 -7.03
C PRO A 131 8.50 4.86 -7.40
N LEU A 132 9.10 3.69 -7.18
CA LEU A 132 10.45 3.37 -7.63
C LEU A 132 10.42 2.29 -8.70
N GLN A 133 9.49 1.35 -8.58
CA GLN A 133 9.27 0.28 -9.55
C GLN A 133 7.79 -0.08 -9.53
N GLY A 134 7.17 -0.14 -10.71
CA GLY A 134 5.75 -0.44 -10.81
C GLY A 134 4.89 0.64 -10.17
N LYS A 135 3.68 0.28 -9.82
CA LYS A 135 2.67 1.21 -9.29
C LYS A 135 2.41 0.93 -7.82
N PRO A 136 2.45 1.96 -6.97
CA PRO A 136 2.09 1.79 -5.56
C PRO A 136 0.65 1.30 -5.41
N VAL A 137 0.41 0.54 -4.33
CA VAL A 137 -0.91 -0.02 -4.03
C VAL A 137 -1.26 0.22 -2.57
N LEU A 138 -2.55 0.40 -2.30
CA LEU A 138 -3.08 0.50 -0.95
C LEU A 138 -4.45 -0.15 -0.92
N SER A 139 -4.64 -1.16 -0.05
CA SER A 139 -5.91 -1.87 0.10
C SER A 139 -6.78 -1.28 1.19
N GLY A 140 -6.19 -0.78 2.24
CA GLY A 140 -6.93 -0.19 3.33
C GLY A 140 -6.02 0.56 4.28
N LEU A 141 -6.66 1.30 5.16
CA LEU A 141 -5.91 2.07 6.12
C LEU A 141 -6.72 2.26 7.39
N LYS A 142 -6.04 2.29 8.53
CA LYS A 142 -6.63 2.59 9.82
C LYS A 142 -5.84 3.72 10.46
N VAL A 143 -6.56 4.68 11.00
CA VAL A 143 -5.95 5.82 11.69
C VAL A 143 -6.61 5.97 13.06
N ARG A 144 -5.78 6.07 14.08
CA ARG A 144 -6.25 6.19 15.46
C ARG A 144 -5.46 7.28 16.18
N ARG A 145 -6.15 8.20 16.81
CA ARG A 145 -5.51 9.21 17.64
C ARG A 145 -5.05 8.58 18.95
N LEU A 146 -3.82 8.87 19.33
CA LEU A 146 -3.23 8.40 20.58
C LEU A 146 -3.43 9.39 21.72
#